data_f43fa318ff16b5dd88603ad33e65f8cc
#
_entry.id   f43fa318ff16b5dd88603ad33e65f8cc
#
_cell.length_a   1.000
_cell.length_b   1.000
_cell.length_c   1.000
_cell.angle_alpha   90.00
_cell.angle_beta   90.00
_cell.angle_gamma   90.00
#
_symmetry.space_group_name_H-M   'P 1'
#
loop_
_entity.id
_entity.type
_entity.pdbx_description
1 polymer ?
#
loop_
_entity_poly.entity_id
_entity_poly.type
_entity_poly.pdbx_seq_one_letter_code
_entity_poly.pdbx_strand_id
1 'polypeptide(L)'
;MDDKAKIREFIVEEFMPDMSAEELDDDFDLQTGGAVDSLGLLKLVAWLESEFGVSVDESELGPDSLRTVDSIKEFIDERREPANA
;
A
#
# COMPACT_ATOMS: atom_id res chain seq x y z
N MET A 1 4.97 2.74 15.32
CA MET A 1 5.42 3.18 14.00
C MET A 1 4.22 3.59 13.15
N ASP A 2 4.38 4.64 12.38
CA ASP A 2 3.33 5.13 11.52
C ASP A 2 3.00 4.12 10.41
N ASP A 3 1.73 3.93 10.13
CA ASP A 3 1.29 2.99 9.09
C ASP A 3 1.84 3.38 7.72
N LYS A 4 1.88 4.68 7.42
CA LYS A 4 2.44 5.13 6.15
C LYS A 4 3.92 4.80 6.04
N ALA A 5 4.65 4.90 7.14
CA ALA A 5 6.06 4.55 7.16
C ALA A 5 6.26 3.08 6.84
N LYS A 6 5.41 2.23 7.42
CA LYS A 6 5.48 0.79 7.14
C LYS A 6 5.18 0.50 5.66
N ILE A 7 4.19 1.19 5.12
CA ILE A 7 3.82 1.02 3.71
C ILE A 7 4.97 1.45 2.81
N ARG A 8 5.58 2.60 3.10
CA ARG A 8 6.70 3.09 2.32
C ARG A 8 7.87 2.11 2.35
N GLU A 9 8.18 1.59 3.53
CA GLU A 9 9.28 0.65 3.69
C GLU A 9 9.05 -0.62 2.87
N PHE A 10 7.82 -1.15 2.91
CA PHE A 10 7.51 -2.34 2.14
C PHE A 10 7.66 -2.09 0.64
N ILE A 11 7.11 -0.98 0.17
CA ILE A 11 7.16 -0.66 -1.26
C ILE A 11 8.60 -0.50 -1.74
N VAL A 12 9.40 0.20 -0.96
CA VAL A 12 10.79 0.41 -1.32
C VAL A 12 11.56 -0.90 -1.36
N GLU A 13 11.40 -1.72 -0.32
CA GLU A 13 12.12 -2.98 -0.25
C GLU A 13 11.73 -3.96 -1.35
N GLU A 14 10.45 -3.99 -1.69
CA GLU A 14 9.97 -4.95 -2.69
C GLU A 14 10.10 -4.45 -4.12
N PHE A 15 9.91 -3.17 -4.35
CA PHE A 15 9.78 -2.64 -5.71
C PHE A 15 10.84 -1.62 -6.09
N MET A 16 11.42 -0.94 -5.13
CA MET A 16 12.39 0.13 -5.41
C MET A 16 13.56 0.07 -4.43
N PRO A 17 14.32 -1.04 -4.45
CA PRO A 17 15.36 -1.26 -3.43
C PRO A 17 16.50 -0.25 -3.47
N ASP A 18 16.64 0.51 -4.55
CA ASP A 18 17.67 1.53 -4.65
C ASP A 18 17.29 2.85 -4.01
N MET A 19 16.06 2.95 -3.55
CA MET A 19 15.53 4.16 -2.94
C MET A 19 15.33 3.92 -1.44
N SER A 20 15.43 4.96 -0.63
CA SER A 20 15.09 4.83 0.77
C SER A 20 13.61 5.17 0.97
N ALA A 21 13.01 4.65 2.04
CA ALA A 21 11.61 4.92 2.33
C ALA A 21 11.35 6.42 2.52
N GLU A 22 12.33 7.14 3.03
CA GLU A 22 12.22 8.57 3.25
C GLU A 22 12.13 9.37 1.95
N GLU A 23 12.65 8.81 0.87
CA GLU A 23 12.62 9.46 -0.43
C GLU A 23 11.30 9.25 -1.17
N LEU A 24 10.49 8.32 -0.70
CA LEU A 24 9.21 8.02 -1.35
C LEU A 24 8.12 8.94 -0.82
N ASP A 25 7.63 9.82 -1.67
CA ASP A 25 6.54 10.71 -1.30
C ASP A 25 5.23 9.95 -1.16
N ASP A 26 4.38 10.38 -0.24
CA ASP A 26 3.10 9.74 0.00
C ASP A 26 2.15 9.85 -1.19
N ASP A 27 2.35 10.84 -2.04
CA ASP A 27 1.52 11.06 -3.22
C ASP A 27 2.19 10.60 -4.52
N PHE A 28 3.31 9.91 -4.42
CA PHE A 28 4.01 9.38 -5.59
C PHE A 28 3.15 8.31 -6.27
N ASP A 29 2.99 8.44 -7.59
CA ASP A 29 2.18 7.49 -8.36
C ASP A 29 2.97 6.21 -8.61
N LEU A 30 2.61 5.16 -7.89
CA LEU A 30 3.32 3.88 -7.96
C LEU A 30 3.06 3.13 -9.26
N GLN A 31 1.92 3.38 -9.88
CA GLN A 31 1.55 2.68 -11.10
C GLN A 31 2.14 3.31 -12.36
N THR A 32 2.06 4.63 -12.45
CA THR A 32 2.58 5.34 -13.62
C THR A 32 4.08 5.15 -13.77
N GLY A 33 4.78 5.11 -12.66
CA GLY A 33 6.23 4.90 -12.68
C GLY A 33 6.65 3.47 -12.95
N GLY A 34 5.70 2.54 -13.02
CA GLY A 34 6.00 1.15 -13.23
C GLY A 34 6.57 0.44 -12.01
N ALA A 35 6.54 1.09 -10.87
CA ALA A 35 7.08 0.51 -9.64
C ALA A 35 6.25 -0.68 -9.18
N VAL A 36 4.94 -0.59 -9.34
CA VAL A 36 4.02 -1.65 -8.93
C VAL A 36 3.20 -2.09 -10.13
N ASP A 37 3.44 -3.31 -10.60
CA ASP A 37 2.68 -3.89 -11.71
C ASP A 37 1.60 -4.81 -11.14
N SER A 38 0.93 -5.57 -12.00
CA SER A 38 -0.16 -6.45 -11.58
C SER A 38 0.27 -7.50 -10.57
N LEU A 39 1.44 -8.10 -10.79
CA LEU A 39 1.96 -9.09 -9.84
C LEU A 39 2.38 -8.41 -8.54
N GLY A 40 2.99 -7.24 -8.65
CA GLY A 40 3.38 -6.47 -7.47
C GLY A 40 2.17 -6.07 -6.66
N LEU A 41 1.08 -5.75 -7.34
CA LEU A 41 -0.16 -5.38 -6.66
C LEU A 41 -0.68 -6.54 -5.81
N LEU A 42 -0.61 -7.76 -6.33
CA LEU A 42 -1.03 -8.94 -5.58
C LEU A 42 -0.16 -9.14 -4.33
N LYS A 43 1.14 -8.91 -4.46
CA LYS A 43 2.05 -8.99 -3.31
C LYS A 43 1.71 -7.93 -2.27
N LEU A 44 1.43 -6.73 -2.74
CA LEU A 44 1.09 -5.62 -1.86
C LEU A 44 -0.19 -5.94 -1.09
N VAL A 45 -1.21 -6.44 -1.79
CA VAL A 45 -2.48 -6.81 -1.15
C VAL A 45 -2.24 -7.87 -0.07
N ALA A 46 -1.49 -8.91 -0.40
CA ALA A 46 -1.21 -9.98 0.56
C ALA A 46 -0.50 -9.43 1.79
N TRP A 47 0.46 -8.54 1.59
CA TRP A 47 1.18 -7.93 2.69
C TRP A 47 0.26 -7.08 3.56
N LEU A 48 -0.60 -6.28 2.91
CA LEU A 48 -1.55 -5.43 3.64
C LEU A 48 -2.48 -6.26 4.52
N GLU A 49 -2.98 -7.36 3.98
CA GLU A 49 -3.85 -8.24 4.75
C GLU A 49 -3.15 -8.83 5.96
N SER A 50 -1.90 -9.25 5.77
CA SER A 50 -1.12 -9.84 6.84
C SER A 50 -0.67 -8.82 7.88
N GLU A 51 -0.19 -7.67 7.42
CA GLU A 51 0.39 -6.67 8.31
C GLU A 51 -0.65 -5.90 9.10
N PHE A 52 -1.76 -5.58 8.47
CA PHE A 52 -2.80 -4.75 9.10
C PHE A 52 -4.04 -5.52 9.51
N GLY A 53 -4.09 -6.82 9.21
CA GLY A 53 -5.21 -7.65 9.62
C GLY A 53 -6.52 -7.32 8.92
N VAL A 54 -6.43 -6.86 7.68
CA VAL A 54 -7.60 -6.51 6.89
C VAL A 54 -7.87 -7.59 5.84
N SER A 55 -9.10 -7.61 5.32
CA SER A 55 -9.46 -8.49 4.21
C SER A 55 -9.70 -7.62 2.99
N VAL A 56 -9.10 -7.99 1.88
CA VAL A 56 -9.21 -7.23 0.64
C VAL A 56 -9.84 -8.11 -0.43
N ASP A 57 -10.98 -7.68 -0.94
CA ASP A 57 -11.64 -8.35 -2.06
C ASP A 57 -11.21 -7.63 -3.33
N GLU A 58 -10.76 -8.39 -4.33
CA GLU A 58 -10.32 -7.81 -5.59
C GLU A 58 -11.40 -6.94 -6.23
N SER A 59 -12.66 -7.28 -6.03
CA SER A 59 -13.77 -6.49 -6.58
C SER A 59 -13.86 -5.10 -5.97
N GLU A 60 -13.24 -4.90 -4.82
CA GLU A 60 -13.22 -3.60 -4.15
C GLU A 60 -12.08 -2.70 -4.60
N LEU A 61 -11.12 -3.26 -5.35
CA LEU A 61 -9.98 -2.51 -5.81
C LEU A 61 -10.31 -1.71 -7.04
N GLY A 62 -10.32 -0.39 -6.90
CA GLY A 62 -10.47 0.50 -8.03
C GLY A 62 -9.10 0.86 -8.59
N PRO A 63 -9.07 1.58 -9.71
CA PRO A 63 -7.79 1.95 -10.35
C PRO A 63 -6.91 2.83 -9.47
N ASP A 64 -7.50 3.58 -8.54
CA ASP A 64 -6.73 4.48 -7.69
C ASP A 64 -6.56 4.00 -6.26
N SER A 65 -7.12 2.84 -5.92
CA SER A 65 -7.13 2.36 -4.53
C SER A 65 -5.74 2.18 -3.94
N LEU A 66 -4.81 1.65 -4.72
CA LEU A 66 -3.45 1.37 -4.27
C LEU A 66 -2.42 2.10 -5.11
N ARG A 67 -2.76 3.29 -5.54
CA ARG A 67 -1.92 4.06 -6.45
C ARG A 67 -0.82 4.85 -5.76
N THR A 68 -1.12 5.34 -4.56
CA THR A 68 -0.14 6.11 -3.78
C THR A 68 -0.15 5.58 -2.35
N VAL A 69 0.86 5.96 -1.57
CA VAL A 69 0.90 5.60 -0.16
C VAL A 69 -0.33 6.17 0.55
N ASP A 70 -0.72 7.40 0.22
CA ASP A 70 -1.91 8.00 0.81
C ASP A 70 -3.16 7.21 0.49
N SER A 71 -3.35 6.79 -0.75
CA SER A 71 -4.55 6.03 -1.10
C SER A 71 -4.55 4.64 -0.47
N ILE A 72 -3.37 4.03 -0.33
CA ILE A 72 -3.26 2.74 0.35
C ILE A 72 -3.67 2.88 1.81
N LYS A 73 -3.21 3.94 2.47
CA LYS A 73 -3.56 4.17 3.87
C LYS A 73 -5.06 4.36 4.03
N GLU A 74 -5.67 5.16 3.18
CA GLU A 74 -7.12 5.37 3.21
C GLU A 74 -7.86 4.06 2.99
N PHE A 75 -7.40 3.26 2.04
CA PHE A 75 -8.03 1.98 1.73
C PHE A 75 -7.99 1.05 2.93
N ILE A 76 -6.85 0.97 3.60
CA ILE A 76 -6.70 0.14 4.79
C ILE A 76 -7.63 0.62 5.90
N ASP A 77 -7.67 1.92 6.12
CA ASP A 77 -8.48 2.50 7.19
C ASP A 77 -9.96 2.20 7.01
N GLU A 78 -10.42 2.17 5.76
CA GLU A 78 -11.81 1.84 5.47
C GLU A 78 -12.15 0.39 5.79
N ARG A 79 -11.15 -0.49 5.73
CA ARG A 79 -11.37 -1.92 5.97
C ARG A 79 -11.06 -2.34 7.38
N ARG A 80 -10.33 -1.55 8.13
CA ARG A 80 -10.03 -1.89 9.51
C ARG A 80 -11.25 -1.63 10.37
N GLU A 81 -11.49 -2.55 11.30
CA GLU A 81 -12.51 -2.30 12.30
C GLU A 81 -12.05 -1.14 13.16
N PRO A 82 -12.93 -0.17 13.43
CA PRO A 82 -12.56 0.88 14.37
C PRO A 82 -12.16 0.23 15.70
N ALA A 83 -11.12 0.76 16.30
CA ALA A 83 -10.56 0.16 17.50
C ALA A 83 -11.56 0.04 18.64
N ASN A 84 -12.55 0.87 18.62
CA ASN A 84 -13.56 0.90 19.67
C ASN A 84 -14.89 0.34 19.23
N ALA A 85 -14.93 -0.21 18.06
CA ALA A 85 -16.17 -0.77 17.54
C ALA A 85 -16.46 -2.08 18.21
#